data_40ae35643c80b6490b26eb0d5b861d19
#
_entry.id   40ae35643c80b6490b26eb0d5b861d19
#
_cell.length_a   1.000
_cell.length_b   1.000
_cell.length_c   1.000
_cell.angle_alpha   90.00
_cell.angle_beta   90.00
_cell.angle_gamma   90.00
#
_symmetry.space_group_name_H-M   'P 1'
#
loop_
_entity.id
_entity.type
_entity.pdbx_description
1 polymer ?
#
loop_
_entity_poly.entity_id
_entity_poly.type
_entity_poly.pdbx_seq_one_letter_code
_entity_poly.pdbx_strand_id
1 'polypeptide(L)'
;MSRFKQKYTITNDCMDAHYRLKPVEILMYFQDVFARYLTSKRIGAFDILKDDLYWVISDISFKIVDALPFWSEEIEASIWVSEITKLKIYTDFELKYKDKAFAKGNCCWFLLNGKTRRPALTDLVADKMSLDTELTIGEHKKFVLGNTTEPVTYASHKTNFRDIDFNNHVNNKSYINLAEMTIPDDFRESHALKSLSVKYCKESYLGDELSCTTYRTDVKNAYVNKIVKDGATVCEINTEWLEIANQSNIKDFHLKVRDSIV
;
A
#
# COMPACT_ATOMS: atom_id res chain seq x y z
N MET A 1 10.72 -22.97 -1.95
CA MET A 1 11.47 -22.28 -0.85
C MET A 1 10.48 -21.69 0.14
N SER A 2 10.84 -21.52 1.42
CA SER A 2 9.88 -20.99 2.40
C SER A 2 9.78 -19.47 2.24
N ARG A 3 8.58 -18.96 1.98
CA ARG A 3 8.23 -17.54 2.01
C ARG A 3 8.41 -17.02 3.44
N PHE A 4 8.81 -15.77 3.57
CA PHE A 4 8.84 -15.14 4.88
C PHE A 4 7.43 -14.83 5.34
N LYS A 5 7.12 -15.15 6.59
CA LYS A 5 5.78 -15.03 7.16
C LYS A 5 5.82 -14.27 8.48
N GLN A 6 4.81 -13.44 8.69
CA GLN A 6 4.61 -12.69 9.93
C GLN A 6 3.13 -12.68 10.28
N LYS A 7 2.82 -12.91 11.54
CA LYS A 7 1.45 -12.78 12.07
C LYS A 7 1.22 -11.40 12.65
N TYR A 8 0.00 -10.89 12.46
CA TYR A 8 -0.46 -9.63 13.02
C TYR A 8 -1.86 -9.81 13.58
N THR A 9 -2.18 -9.04 14.63
CA THR A 9 -3.55 -8.91 15.14
C THR A 9 -4.12 -7.60 14.63
N ILE A 10 -5.33 -7.62 14.07
CA ILE A 10 -6.00 -6.41 13.62
C ILE A 10 -6.47 -5.62 14.83
N THR A 11 -6.01 -4.38 14.93
CA THR A 11 -6.38 -3.45 16.00
C THR A 11 -7.62 -2.63 15.58
N ASN A 12 -8.32 -2.02 16.53
CA ASN A 12 -9.55 -1.27 16.25
C ASN A 12 -9.31 -0.02 15.38
N ASP A 13 -8.15 0.61 15.48
CA ASP A 13 -7.75 1.77 14.69
C ASP A 13 -7.48 1.44 13.21
N CYS A 14 -7.27 0.16 12.88
CA CYS A 14 -7.18 -0.33 11.51
C CYS A 14 -8.53 -0.36 10.78
N MET A 15 -9.66 -0.17 11.47
CA MET A 15 -11.00 -0.28 10.91
C MET A 15 -11.55 1.09 10.50
N ASP A 16 -12.32 1.14 9.41
CA ASP A 16 -13.08 2.32 9.00
C ASP A 16 -14.42 2.42 9.76
N ALA A 17 -15.19 3.49 9.51
CA ALA A 17 -16.50 3.70 10.10
C ALA A 17 -17.56 2.63 9.73
N HIS A 18 -17.29 1.85 8.69
CA HIS A 18 -18.12 0.73 8.24
C HIS A 18 -17.55 -0.62 8.69
N TYR A 19 -16.63 -0.62 9.68
CA TYR A 19 -15.95 -1.79 10.22
C TYR A 19 -15.18 -2.63 9.18
N ARG A 20 -14.69 -2.01 8.15
CA ARG A 20 -13.83 -2.62 7.14
C ARG A 20 -12.38 -2.27 7.43
N LEU A 21 -11.47 -3.18 7.15
CA LEU A 21 -10.04 -2.90 7.19
C LEU A 21 -9.70 -1.78 6.20
N LYS A 22 -9.08 -0.70 6.70
CA LYS A 22 -8.69 0.44 5.85
C LYS A 22 -7.69 0.00 4.80
N PRO A 23 -7.81 0.47 3.55
CA PRO A 23 -6.85 0.15 2.49
C PRO A 23 -5.40 0.46 2.84
N VAL A 24 -5.17 1.57 3.53
CA VAL A 24 -3.84 1.97 3.99
C VAL A 24 -3.20 0.94 4.93
N GLU A 25 -3.97 0.24 5.74
CA GLU A 25 -3.46 -0.78 6.66
C GLU A 25 -3.02 -2.04 5.91
N ILE A 26 -3.71 -2.42 4.83
CA ILE A 26 -3.26 -3.49 3.94
C ILE A 26 -1.86 -3.17 3.43
N LEU A 27 -1.63 -1.94 2.94
CA LEU A 27 -0.33 -1.48 2.49
C LEU A 27 0.72 -1.55 3.61
N MET A 28 0.35 -1.13 4.84
CA MET A 28 1.29 -1.10 5.97
C MET A 28 1.74 -2.51 6.37
N TYR A 29 0.85 -3.51 6.36
CA TYR A 29 1.26 -4.90 6.61
C TYR A 29 2.28 -5.39 5.58
N PHE A 30 2.15 -5.01 4.31
CA PHE A 30 3.13 -5.37 3.27
C PHE A 30 4.47 -4.70 3.47
N GLN A 31 4.47 -3.42 3.81
CA GLN A 31 5.73 -2.70 4.06
C GLN A 31 6.44 -3.26 5.30
N ASP A 32 5.70 -3.54 6.37
CA ASP A 32 6.29 -4.08 7.61
C ASP A 32 6.82 -5.50 7.42
N VAL A 33 6.08 -6.40 6.74
CA VAL A 33 6.57 -7.77 6.50
C VAL A 33 7.83 -7.78 5.63
N PHE A 34 7.96 -6.84 4.67
CA PHE A 34 9.19 -6.69 3.88
C PHE A 34 10.33 -6.18 4.75
N ALA A 35 10.11 -5.17 5.56
CA ALA A 35 11.13 -4.64 6.47
C ALA A 35 11.65 -5.73 7.42
N ARG A 36 10.76 -6.58 7.96
CA ARG A 36 11.13 -7.74 8.80
C ARG A 36 11.90 -8.80 8.02
N TYR A 37 11.48 -9.09 6.79
CA TYR A 37 12.23 -9.99 5.89
C TYR A 37 13.65 -9.48 5.67
N LEU A 38 13.83 -8.20 5.30
CA LEU A 38 15.14 -7.59 5.09
C LEU A 38 16.01 -7.63 6.36
N THR A 39 15.41 -7.33 7.53
CA THR A 39 16.10 -7.42 8.83
C THR A 39 16.57 -8.85 9.10
N SER A 40 15.75 -9.86 8.83
CA SER A 40 16.12 -11.27 8.99
C SER A 40 17.30 -11.68 8.11
N LYS A 41 17.51 -10.98 7.01
CA LYS A 41 18.61 -11.19 6.05
C LYS A 41 19.83 -10.29 6.33
N ARG A 42 19.78 -9.43 7.35
CA ARG A 42 20.79 -8.42 7.67
C ARG A 42 21.07 -7.46 6.52
N ILE A 43 20.00 -7.05 5.83
CA ILE A 43 19.95 -6.00 4.82
C ILE A 43 18.78 -5.04 5.05
N GLY A 44 18.29 -4.95 6.27
CA GLY A 44 17.29 -3.98 6.68
C GLY A 44 17.79 -2.54 6.60
N ALA A 45 16.91 -1.57 6.79
CA ALA A 45 17.23 -0.15 6.64
C ALA A 45 18.49 0.26 7.42
N PHE A 46 18.61 -0.15 8.69
CA PHE A 46 19.78 0.18 9.52
C PHE A 46 21.04 -0.61 9.14
N ASP A 47 20.90 -1.79 8.52
CA ASP A 47 22.06 -2.58 8.11
C ASP A 47 22.78 -1.97 6.90
N ILE A 48 22.01 -1.38 5.94
CA ILE A 48 22.56 -0.81 4.71
C ILE A 48 22.84 0.69 4.82
N LEU A 49 22.31 1.37 5.84
CA LEU A 49 22.53 2.79 6.09
C LEU A 49 24.02 3.14 6.25
N LYS A 50 24.82 2.24 6.84
CA LYS A 50 26.27 2.38 6.96
C LYS A 50 27.00 2.50 5.62
N ASP A 51 26.42 1.95 4.55
CA ASP A 51 26.92 2.01 3.18
C ASP A 51 26.24 3.16 2.38
N ASP A 52 25.50 4.04 3.09
CA ASP A 52 24.76 5.17 2.55
C ASP A 52 23.72 4.74 1.50
N LEU A 53 23.08 3.60 1.76
CA LEU A 53 22.03 3.02 0.94
C LEU A 53 20.68 3.09 1.65
N TYR A 54 19.61 3.27 0.85
CA TYR A 54 18.23 3.37 1.32
C TYR A 54 17.31 2.47 0.50
N TRP A 55 16.38 1.79 1.15
CA TRP A 55 15.28 1.12 0.48
C TRP A 55 14.21 2.12 0.06
N VAL A 56 13.82 2.07 -1.20
CA VAL A 56 12.78 2.95 -1.75
C VAL A 56 11.74 2.12 -2.48
N ILE A 57 10.47 2.42 -2.22
CA ILE A 57 9.33 1.88 -2.98
C ILE A 57 9.14 2.74 -4.23
N SER A 58 9.13 2.12 -5.41
CA SER A 58 8.75 2.76 -6.67
C SER A 58 7.24 2.76 -6.83
N ASP A 59 6.67 1.57 -6.74
CA ASP A 59 5.24 1.34 -6.89
C ASP A 59 4.80 0.09 -6.12
N ILE A 60 3.53 0.07 -5.77
CA ILE A 60 2.89 -1.04 -5.09
C ILE A 60 1.46 -1.20 -5.60
N SER A 61 1.02 -2.44 -5.79
CA SER A 61 -0.32 -2.76 -6.21
C SER A 61 -0.87 -3.91 -5.40
N PHE A 62 -2.15 -3.83 -5.02
CA PHE A 62 -2.84 -4.96 -4.41
C PHE A 62 -4.29 -5.05 -4.85
N LYS A 63 -4.84 -6.26 -4.69
CA LYS A 63 -6.25 -6.58 -4.90
C LYS A 63 -6.81 -7.26 -3.66
N ILE A 64 -8.01 -6.89 -3.29
CA ILE A 64 -8.82 -7.61 -2.30
C ILE A 64 -9.51 -8.74 -3.06
N VAL A 65 -9.31 -9.97 -2.62
CA VAL A 65 -9.74 -11.19 -3.33
C VAL A 65 -10.78 -11.99 -2.54
N ASP A 66 -11.01 -11.61 -1.28
CA ASP A 66 -12.01 -12.23 -0.40
C ASP A 66 -12.48 -11.26 0.68
N ALA A 67 -13.42 -11.71 1.53
CA ALA A 67 -13.91 -10.94 2.67
C ALA A 67 -12.76 -10.52 3.60
N LEU A 68 -12.79 -9.25 4.00
CA LEU A 68 -11.79 -8.70 4.91
C LEU A 68 -11.99 -9.24 6.32
N PRO A 69 -10.90 -9.55 7.04
CA PRO A 69 -10.97 -9.92 8.45
C PRO A 69 -11.39 -8.73 9.31
N PHE A 70 -11.81 -9.04 10.54
CA PHE A 70 -12.37 -8.08 11.48
C PHE A 70 -11.39 -7.78 12.63
N TRP A 71 -11.75 -6.79 13.45
CA TRP A 71 -11.02 -6.44 14.67
C TRP A 71 -10.75 -7.67 15.56
N SER A 72 -9.58 -7.68 16.20
CA SER A 72 -9.00 -8.72 17.04
C SER A 72 -8.68 -10.05 16.35
N GLU A 73 -8.96 -10.21 15.07
CA GLU A 73 -8.58 -11.42 14.33
C GLU A 73 -7.08 -11.42 14.00
N GLU A 74 -6.47 -12.61 14.03
CA GLU A 74 -5.08 -12.81 13.62
C GLU A 74 -5.01 -13.09 12.12
N ILE A 75 -4.10 -12.37 11.45
CA ILE A 75 -3.79 -12.56 10.02
C ILE A 75 -2.34 -12.98 9.85
N GLU A 76 -2.06 -13.68 8.77
CA GLU A 76 -0.70 -13.99 8.33
C GLU A 76 -0.36 -13.20 7.05
N ALA A 77 0.69 -12.41 7.11
CA ALA A 77 1.30 -11.80 5.93
C ALA A 77 2.46 -12.67 5.46
N SER A 78 2.48 -12.99 4.17
CA SER A 78 3.56 -13.72 3.51
C SER A 78 4.17 -12.85 2.42
N ILE A 79 5.50 -12.83 2.31
CA ILE A 79 6.23 -12.10 1.27
C ILE A 79 7.36 -12.95 0.71
N TRP A 80 7.67 -12.76 -0.56
CA TRP A 80 8.81 -13.36 -1.26
C TRP A 80 9.32 -12.46 -2.36
N VAL A 81 10.59 -12.63 -2.71
CA VAL A 81 11.19 -11.95 -3.85
C VAL A 81 10.89 -12.74 -5.10
N SER A 82 10.15 -12.16 -6.03
CA SER A 82 9.72 -12.84 -7.25
C SER A 82 10.62 -12.57 -8.47
N GLU A 83 11.30 -11.42 -8.49
CA GLU A 83 12.24 -11.06 -9.54
C GLU A 83 13.31 -10.11 -9.00
N ILE A 84 14.55 -10.25 -9.49
CA ILE A 84 15.65 -9.32 -9.27
C ILE A 84 16.23 -8.92 -10.64
N THR A 85 16.24 -7.64 -10.92
CA THR A 85 16.91 -7.05 -12.08
C THR A 85 18.14 -6.26 -11.62
N LYS A 86 18.89 -5.68 -12.55
CA LYS A 86 20.09 -4.88 -12.23
C LYS A 86 19.84 -3.72 -11.25
N LEU A 87 18.64 -3.13 -11.26
CA LEU A 87 18.31 -1.94 -10.47
C LEU A 87 17.05 -2.08 -9.63
N LYS A 88 16.27 -3.15 -9.81
CA LYS A 88 14.96 -3.32 -9.16
C LYS A 88 14.83 -4.70 -8.56
N ILE A 89 14.11 -4.75 -7.46
CA ILE A 89 13.70 -5.97 -6.78
C ILE A 89 12.18 -5.95 -6.74
N TYR A 90 11.57 -7.02 -7.23
CA TYR A 90 10.13 -7.20 -7.17
C TYR A 90 9.78 -8.22 -6.10
N THR A 91 8.78 -7.89 -5.33
CA THR A 91 8.24 -8.78 -4.31
C THR A 91 6.77 -9.03 -4.56
N ASP A 92 6.35 -10.25 -4.35
CA ASP A 92 4.95 -10.62 -4.26
C ASP A 92 4.58 -10.92 -2.82
N PHE A 93 3.31 -10.72 -2.49
CA PHE A 93 2.81 -10.87 -1.13
C PHE A 93 1.35 -11.30 -1.10
N GLU A 94 0.97 -11.92 0.01
CA GLU A 94 -0.43 -12.22 0.33
C GLU A 94 -0.71 -12.02 1.81
N LEU A 95 -1.93 -11.61 2.12
CA LEU A 95 -2.48 -11.59 3.47
C LEU A 95 -3.54 -12.67 3.58
N LYS A 96 -3.43 -13.52 4.60
CA LYS A 96 -4.35 -14.61 4.87
C LYS A 96 -5.07 -14.44 6.20
N TYR A 97 -6.32 -14.85 6.20
CA TYR A 97 -7.13 -15.05 7.38
C TYR A 97 -7.70 -16.47 7.34
N LYS A 98 -7.51 -17.26 8.41
CA LYS A 98 -7.91 -18.68 8.46
C LYS A 98 -7.47 -19.45 7.20
N ASP A 99 -6.19 -19.35 6.85
CA ASP A 99 -5.54 -19.98 5.69
C ASP A 99 -6.06 -19.53 4.31
N LYS A 100 -7.03 -18.61 4.24
CA LYS A 100 -7.57 -18.09 2.99
C LYS A 100 -7.03 -16.69 2.71
N ALA A 101 -6.50 -16.49 1.51
CA ALA A 101 -6.00 -15.19 1.10
C ALA A 101 -7.16 -14.20 0.91
N PHE A 102 -7.11 -13.03 1.57
CA PHE A 102 -8.06 -11.94 1.39
C PHE A 102 -7.48 -10.74 0.63
N ALA A 103 -6.16 -10.58 0.63
CA ALA A 103 -5.48 -9.59 -0.18
C ALA A 103 -4.19 -10.16 -0.79
N LYS A 104 -3.90 -9.77 -2.03
CA LYS A 104 -2.72 -10.17 -2.80
C LYS A 104 -2.16 -8.98 -3.54
N GLY A 105 -0.85 -8.94 -3.73
CA GLY A 105 -0.24 -7.83 -4.44
C GLY A 105 1.23 -8.01 -4.74
N ASN A 106 1.80 -6.98 -5.33
CA ASN A 106 3.23 -6.89 -5.62
C ASN A 106 3.78 -5.48 -5.38
N CYS A 107 5.08 -5.40 -5.24
CA CYS A 107 5.78 -4.15 -4.99
C CYS A 107 7.11 -4.13 -5.73
N CYS A 108 7.45 -2.98 -6.28
CA CYS A 108 8.74 -2.69 -6.91
C CYS A 108 9.59 -1.84 -5.97
N TRP A 109 10.77 -2.34 -5.65
CA TRP A 109 11.75 -1.70 -4.79
C TRP A 109 13.03 -1.38 -5.56
N PHE A 110 13.75 -0.38 -5.11
CA PHE A 110 15.13 -0.14 -5.53
C PHE A 110 15.97 0.34 -4.34
N LEU A 111 17.28 0.18 -4.49
CA LEU A 111 18.25 0.78 -3.60
C LEU A 111 18.58 2.18 -4.11
N LEU A 112 18.57 3.18 -3.23
CA LEU A 112 19.01 4.54 -3.52
C LEU A 112 20.35 4.79 -2.82
N ASN A 113 21.32 5.29 -3.57
CA ASN A 113 22.55 5.79 -2.96
C ASN A 113 22.31 7.21 -2.43
N GLY A 114 22.52 7.43 -1.14
CA GLY A 114 22.19 8.69 -0.46
C GLY A 114 23.03 9.87 -0.94
N LYS A 115 24.32 9.64 -1.28
CA LYS A 115 25.23 10.69 -1.76
C LYS A 115 24.91 11.13 -3.18
N THR A 116 24.74 10.17 -4.08
CA THR A 116 24.53 10.47 -5.50
C THR A 116 23.07 10.70 -5.85
N ARG A 117 22.15 10.31 -4.97
CA ARG A 117 20.68 10.32 -5.19
C ARG A 117 20.27 9.54 -6.45
N ARG A 118 21.01 8.49 -6.79
CA ARG A 118 20.77 7.61 -7.94
C ARG A 118 20.50 6.19 -7.48
N PRO A 119 19.73 5.40 -8.25
CA PRO A 119 19.58 3.98 -7.98
C PRO A 119 20.93 3.26 -7.93
N ALA A 120 21.13 2.44 -6.90
CA ALA A 120 22.27 1.56 -6.74
C ALA A 120 21.99 0.17 -7.33
N LEU A 121 23.04 -0.60 -7.59
CA LEU A 121 22.93 -1.95 -8.11
C LEU A 121 22.36 -2.91 -7.05
N THR A 122 21.53 -3.82 -7.49
CA THR A 122 20.88 -4.81 -6.60
C THR A 122 21.81 -5.94 -6.18
N ASP A 123 22.92 -6.16 -6.90
CA ASP A 123 23.94 -7.15 -6.55
C ASP A 123 24.55 -6.94 -5.14
N LEU A 124 24.48 -5.72 -4.61
CA LEU A 124 24.89 -5.39 -3.26
C LEU A 124 24.10 -6.16 -2.16
N VAL A 125 22.91 -6.67 -2.49
CA VAL A 125 22.02 -7.36 -1.54
C VAL A 125 21.43 -8.67 -2.09
N ALA A 126 21.53 -8.91 -3.39
CA ALA A 126 20.83 -10.00 -4.09
C ALA A 126 21.26 -11.39 -3.61
N ASP A 127 22.53 -11.57 -3.25
CA ASP A 127 23.08 -12.84 -2.74
C ASP A 127 22.42 -13.31 -1.42
N LYS A 128 21.83 -12.39 -0.68
CA LYS A 128 21.12 -12.67 0.60
C LYS A 128 19.64 -12.99 0.40
N MET A 129 19.13 -12.85 -0.81
CA MET A 129 17.72 -13.07 -1.14
C MET A 129 17.50 -14.41 -1.82
N SER A 130 16.34 -15.01 -1.57
CA SER A 130 15.91 -16.26 -2.25
C SER A 130 14.74 -15.94 -3.16
N LEU A 131 14.80 -16.39 -4.41
CA LEU A 131 13.76 -16.19 -5.40
C LEU A 131 12.67 -17.26 -5.28
N ASP A 132 11.40 -16.81 -5.37
CA ASP A 132 10.22 -17.63 -5.62
C ASP A 132 9.42 -16.91 -6.72
N THR A 133 9.44 -17.44 -7.93
CA THR A 133 8.91 -16.77 -9.13
C THR A 133 7.37 -16.83 -9.25
N GLU A 134 6.66 -17.31 -8.24
CA GLU A 134 5.20 -17.26 -8.22
C GLU A 134 4.72 -15.80 -8.13
N LEU A 135 3.76 -15.45 -8.98
CA LEU A 135 3.18 -14.11 -9.08
C LEU A 135 1.74 -14.13 -8.55
N THR A 136 1.40 -13.18 -7.67
CA THR A 136 0.09 -13.15 -7.00
C THR A 136 -1.01 -12.50 -7.82
N ILE A 137 -0.69 -11.43 -8.54
CA ILE A 137 -1.66 -10.62 -9.31
C ILE A 137 -1.28 -10.47 -10.78
N GLY A 138 -0.39 -11.33 -11.28
CA GLY A 138 0.11 -11.37 -12.65
C GLY A 138 1.48 -10.68 -12.80
N GLU A 139 1.95 -10.56 -14.02
CA GLU A 139 3.27 -10.03 -14.35
C GLU A 139 3.52 -8.63 -13.76
N HIS A 140 4.77 -8.36 -13.37
CA HIS A 140 5.21 -7.05 -12.93
C HIS A 140 5.18 -6.07 -14.09
N LYS A 141 4.12 -5.28 -14.16
CA LYS A 141 3.93 -4.26 -15.21
C LYS A 141 4.36 -2.90 -14.68
N LYS A 142 4.92 -2.09 -15.57
CA LYS A 142 5.13 -0.67 -15.27
C LYS A 142 3.80 -0.06 -14.88
N PHE A 143 3.79 0.71 -13.78
CA PHE A 143 2.62 1.48 -13.38
C PHE A 143 2.15 2.38 -14.54
N VAL A 144 0.86 2.31 -14.83
CA VAL A 144 0.20 3.17 -15.82
C VAL A 144 -0.96 3.83 -15.12
N LEU A 145 -0.96 5.16 -15.13
CA LEU A 145 -2.09 5.92 -14.61
C LEU A 145 -3.31 5.69 -15.50
N GLY A 146 -4.47 5.48 -14.88
CA GLY A 146 -5.74 5.34 -15.60
C GLY A 146 -6.07 6.60 -16.41
N ASN A 147 -6.82 6.44 -17.51
CA ASN A 147 -7.30 7.56 -18.28
C ASN A 147 -8.23 8.42 -17.43
N THR A 148 -7.92 9.70 -17.29
CA THR A 148 -8.73 10.64 -16.53
C THR A 148 -9.74 11.32 -17.41
N THR A 149 -10.97 11.49 -16.90
CA THR A 149 -12.03 12.28 -17.57
C THR A 149 -12.13 13.65 -16.91
N GLU A 150 -12.91 13.78 -15.86
CA GLU A 150 -13.18 15.05 -15.17
C GLU A 150 -12.72 15.00 -13.70
N PRO A 151 -12.30 16.14 -13.12
CA PRO A 151 -12.04 16.21 -11.70
C PRO A 151 -13.36 16.11 -10.92
N VAL A 152 -13.33 15.36 -9.81
CA VAL A 152 -14.50 15.15 -8.93
C VAL A 152 -14.37 15.94 -7.65
N THR A 153 -13.22 15.82 -6.99
CA THR A 153 -12.96 16.41 -5.68
C THR A 153 -11.49 16.83 -5.56
N TYR A 154 -11.26 17.69 -4.60
CA TYR A 154 -9.94 18.23 -4.32
C TYR A 154 -9.74 18.34 -2.80
N ALA A 155 -8.53 18.08 -2.33
CA ALA A 155 -8.09 18.39 -0.97
C ALA A 155 -6.65 18.87 -0.97
N SER A 156 -6.31 19.70 0.01
CA SER A 156 -4.93 20.10 0.28
C SER A 156 -4.55 19.72 1.70
N HIS A 157 -3.29 19.41 1.91
CA HIS A 157 -2.74 19.05 3.21
C HIS A 157 -1.33 19.62 3.37
N LYS A 158 -1.13 20.42 4.42
CA LYS A 158 0.20 20.84 4.82
C LYS A 158 0.78 19.75 5.72
N THR A 159 1.86 19.13 5.26
CA THR A 159 2.50 18.04 5.98
C THR A 159 2.98 18.50 7.36
N ASN A 160 2.77 17.66 8.35
CA ASN A 160 3.10 17.89 9.74
C ASN A 160 3.90 16.71 10.33
N PHE A 161 4.26 16.78 11.60
CA PHE A 161 5.08 15.75 12.24
C PHE A 161 4.50 14.32 12.16
N ARG A 162 3.18 14.15 12.10
CA ARG A 162 2.53 12.83 11.99
C ARG A 162 2.72 12.18 10.64
N ASP A 163 3.00 12.99 9.61
CA ASP A 163 3.21 12.51 8.25
C ASP A 163 4.63 11.98 8.01
N ILE A 164 5.57 12.30 8.92
CA ILE A 164 7.00 12.08 8.70
C ILE A 164 7.43 10.73 9.28
N ASP A 165 8.17 9.96 8.48
CA ASP A 165 8.78 8.70 8.89
C ASP A 165 10.21 8.89 9.45
N PHE A 166 10.85 7.78 9.83
CA PHE A 166 12.21 7.79 10.39
C PHE A 166 13.30 8.19 9.37
N ASN A 167 12.98 8.25 8.07
CA ASN A 167 13.88 8.77 7.04
C ASN A 167 13.74 10.29 6.83
N ASN A 168 12.93 10.98 7.67
CA ASN A 168 12.57 12.39 7.54
C ASN A 168 11.82 12.74 6.24
N HIS A 169 11.13 11.77 5.65
CA HIS A 169 10.26 11.97 4.49
C HIS A 169 8.79 11.78 4.87
N VAL A 170 7.91 12.31 4.03
CA VAL A 170 6.49 12.01 4.15
C VAL A 170 6.27 10.52 3.95
N ASN A 171 5.68 9.87 4.96
CA ASN A 171 5.40 8.44 4.95
C ASN A 171 4.46 8.07 3.79
N ASN A 172 4.72 6.94 3.15
CA ASN A 172 3.93 6.43 2.04
C ASN A 172 2.42 6.38 2.32
N LYS A 173 2.02 6.06 3.57
CA LYS A 173 0.61 6.03 3.98
C LYS A 173 -0.06 7.41 3.94
N SER A 174 0.68 8.49 4.17
CA SER A 174 0.11 9.86 4.19
C SER A 174 -0.44 10.27 2.82
N TYR A 175 0.19 9.82 1.74
CA TYR A 175 -0.34 10.06 0.38
C TYR A 175 -1.66 9.32 0.16
N ILE A 176 -1.79 8.09 0.66
CA ILE A 176 -3.03 7.31 0.51
C ILE A 176 -4.13 7.92 1.38
N ASN A 177 -3.82 8.29 2.62
CA ASN A 177 -4.77 8.99 3.50
C ASN A 177 -5.29 10.28 2.84
N LEU A 178 -4.42 11.07 2.21
CA LEU A 178 -4.82 12.28 1.50
C LEU A 178 -5.72 11.97 0.29
N ALA A 179 -5.41 10.90 -0.47
CA ALA A 179 -6.25 10.45 -1.57
C ALA A 179 -7.61 9.94 -1.07
N GLU A 180 -7.64 9.21 0.04
CA GLU A 180 -8.89 8.74 0.65
C GLU A 180 -9.81 9.90 1.09
N MET A 181 -9.26 11.03 1.53
CA MET A 181 -10.06 12.22 1.88
C MET A 181 -10.78 12.84 0.66
N THR A 182 -10.35 12.52 -0.55
CA THR A 182 -10.92 13.05 -1.79
C THR A 182 -11.89 12.08 -2.48
N ILE A 183 -12.13 10.89 -1.94
CA ILE A 183 -13.20 10.00 -2.42
C ILE A 183 -14.53 10.46 -1.79
N PRO A 184 -15.59 10.73 -2.57
CA PRO A 184 -16.86 11.21 -2.03
C PRO A 184 -17.46 10.27 -0.98
N ASP A 185 -18.00 10.83 0.11
CA ASP A 185 -18.50 10.04 1.25
C ASP A 185 -19.70 9.17 0.87
N ASP A 186 -20.65 9.70 0.09
CA ASP A 186 -21.81 8.98 -0.44
C ASP A 186 -21.39 7.78 -1.31
N PHE A 187 -20.29 7.92 -2.06
CA PHE A 187 -19.72 6.82 -2.82
C PHE A 187 -19.14 5.74 -1.89
N ARG A 188 -18.42 6.13 -0.83
CA ARG A 188 -17.84 5.18 0.13
C ARG A 188 -18.89 4.39 0.90
N GLU A 189 -20.05 4.99 1.18
CA GLU A 189 -21.15 4.31 1.87
C GLU A 189 -21.66 3.11 1.06
N SER A 190 -21.63 3.18 -0.26
CA SER A 190 -22.17 2.19 -1.18
C SER A 190 -21.13 1.32 -1.88
N HIS A 191 -19.84 1.59 -1.69
CA HIS A 191 -18.76 0.88 -2.38
C HIS A 191 -17.65 0.43 -1.43
N ALA A 192 -17.01 -0.69 -1.75
CA ALA A 192 -15.80 -1.18 -1.10
C ALA A 192 -14.63 -1.19 -2.07
N LEU A 193 -13.42 -0.92 -1.56
CA LEU A 193 -12.22 -0.99 -2.38
C LEU A 193 -12.02 -2.42 -2.91
N LYS A 194 -11.77 -2.56 -4.20
CA LYS A 194 -11.41 -3.80 -4.88
C LYS A 194 -9.93 -3.91 -5.14
N SER A 195 -9.31 -2.83 -5.62
CA SER A 195 -7.88 -2.78 -5.90
C SER A 195 -7.33 -1.37 -5.74
N LEU A 196 -6.04 -1.30 -5.41
CA LEU A 196 -5.29 -0.07 -5.31
C LEU A 196 -3.91 -0.27 -5.92
N SER A 197 -3.46 0.71 -6.71
CA SER A 197 -2.09 0.78 -7.22
C SER A 197 -1.54 2.19 -6.99
N VAL A 198 -0.35 2.28 -6.42
CA VAL A 198 0.31 3.53 -6.09
C VAL A 198 1.67 3.59 -6.75
N LYS A 199 2.02 4.74 -7.30
CA LYS A 199 3.37 5.08 -7.75
C LYS A 199 3.88 6.31 -7.00
N TYR A 200 4.99 6.16 -6.34
CA TYR A 200 5.70 7.24 -5.66
C TYR A 200 6.70 7.86 -6.64
N CYS A 201 6.50 9.14 -6.96
CA CYS A 201 7.26 9.83 -8.01
C CYS A 201 8.40 10.68 -7.45
N LYS A 202 8.16 11.34 -6.31
CA LYS A 202 9.12 12.24 -5.64
C LYS A 202 8.87 12.25 -4.14
N GLU A 203 9.93 12.54 -3.38
CA GLU A 203 9.87 12.70 -1.93
C GLU A 203 9.21 14.04 -1.55
N SER A 204 8.52 14.03 -0.41
CA SER A 204 8.02 15.23 0.24
C SER A 204 8.50 15.28 1.68
N TYR A 205 8.53 16.47 2.27
CA TYR A 205 9.14 16.75 3.56
C TYR A 205 8.18 17.47 4.51
N LEU A 206 8.60 17.64 5.75
CA LEU A 206 7.86 18.40 6.75
C LEU A 206 7.60 19.84 6.26
N GLY A 207 6.35 20.27 6.33
CA GLY A 207 5.91 21.63 5.96
C GLY A 207 5.56 21.80 4.50
N ASP A 208 5.76 20.76 3.65
CA ASP A 208 5.34 20.81 2.25
C ASP A 208 3.81 20.88 2.13
N GLU A 209 3.34 21.62 1.16
CA GLU A 209 1.92 21.67 0.80
C GLU A 209 1.63 20.69 -0.32
N LEU A 210 0.82 19.68 -0.01
CA LEU A 210 0.38 18.68 -0.95
C LEU A 210 -1.05 18.96 -1.38
N SER A 211 -1.32 18.89 -2.68
CA SER A 211 -2.66 18.98 -3.22
C SER A 211 -3.03 17.68 -3.93
N CYS A 212 -4.18 17.12 -3.58
CA CYS A 212 -4.71 15.91 -4.20
C CYS A 212 -5.96 16.25 -5.01
N THR A 213 -5.98 15.85 -6.26
CA THR A 213 -7.17 15.90 -7.10
C THR A 213 -7.58 14.49 -7.50
N THR A 214 -8.85 14.16 -7.26
CA THR A 214 -9.47 12.92 -7.70
C THR A 214 -10.18 13.12 -9.03
N TYR A 215 -9.95 12.22 -9.96
CA TYR A 215 -10.56 12.20 -11.28
C TYR A 215 -11.37 10.92 -11.47
N ARG A 216 -12.47 11.01 -12.17
CA ARG A 216 -13.13 9.84 -12.75
C ARG A 216 -12.30 9.26 -13.88
N THR A 217 -12.50 7.99 -14.15
CA THR A 217 -11.91 7.31 -15.30
C THR A 217 -13.00 6.86 -16.28
N ASP A 218 -12.61 6.34 -17.42
CA ASP A 218 -13.48 5.66 -18.39
C ASP A 218 -13.99 4.29 -17.88
N VAL A 219 -13.41 3.79 -16.79
CA VAL A 219 -13.82 2.53 -16.13
C VAL A 219 -14.83 2.85 -15.03
N LYS A 220 -15.97 2.17 -15.03
CA LYS A 220 -17.00 2.31 -13.98
C LYS A 220 -16.41 2.02 -12.61
N ASN A 221 -16.72 2.87 -11.62
CA ASN A 221 -16.27 2.74 -10.22
C ASN A 221 -14.74 2.71 -10.06
N ALA A 222 -14.02 3.41 -10.93
CA ALA A 222 -12.58 3.59 -10.82
C ALA A 222 -12.22 5.08 -10.78
N TYR A 223 -11.26 5.40 -9.91
CA TYR A 223 -10.74 6.75 -9.73
C TYR A 223 -9.23 6.78 -9.86
N VAL A 224 -8.76 7.96 -10.25
CA VAL A 224 -7.33 8.33 -10.25
C VAL A 224 -7.15 9.49 -9.30
N ASN A 225 -6.14 9.40 -8.45
CA ASN A 225 -5.70 10.52 -7.61
C ASN A 225 -4.32 10.97 -8.07
N LYS A 226 -4.17 12.27 -8.27
CA LYS A 226 -2.88 12.92 -8.52
C LYS A 226 -2.54 13.82 -7.35
N ILE A 227 -1.39 13.56 -6.72
CA ILE A 227 -0.90 14.38 -5.62
C ILE A 227 0.27 15.20 -6.14
N VAL A 228 0.17 16.51 -5.97
CA VAL A 228 1.09 17.51 -6.52
C VAL A 228 1.69 18.35 -5.40
N LYS A 229 2.97 18.66 -5.53
CA LYS A 229 3.72 19.61 -4.73
C LYS A 229 4.46 20.57 -5.66
N ASP A 230 4.32 21.88 -5.49
CA ASP A 230 4.99 22.91 -6.30
C ASP A 230 4.86 22.68 -7.81
N GLY A 231 3.66 22.29 -8.27
CA GLY A 231 3.38 22.01 -9.67
C GLY A 231 3.92 20.67 -10.19
N ALA A 232 4.63 19.89 -9.36
CA ALA A 232 5.17 18.58 -9.75
C ALA A 232 4.38 17.43 -9.11
N THR A 233 4.05 16.41 -9.89
CA THR A 233 3.44 15.17 -9.36
C THR A 233 4.41 14.45 -8.45
N VAL A 234 3.99 14.18 -7.21
CA VAL A 234 4.75 13.43 -6.19
C VAL A 234 4.22 12.02 -5.97
N CYS A 235 2.90 11.80 -6.18
CA CYS A 235 2.29 10.48 -6.07
C CYS A 235 1.11 10.36 -7.04
N GLU A 236 0.94 9.17 -7.61
CA GLU A 236 -0.17 8.79 -8.49
C GLU A 236 -0.83 7.53 -7.96
N ILE A 237 -2.17 7.50 -7.90
CA ILE A 237 -2.92 6.38 -7.35
C ILE A 237 -4.07 6.02 -8.28
N ASN A 238 -4.23 4.72 -8.56
CA ASN A 238 -5.41 4.16 -9.20
C ASN A 238 -6.20 3.35 -8.17
N THR A 239 -7.52 3.49 -8.15
CA THR A 239 -8.42 2.68 -7.33
C THR A 239 -9.56 2.13 -8.15
N GLU A 240 -9.94 0.88 -7.89
CA GLU A 240 -11.18 0.28 -8.38
C GLU A 240 -12.04 -0.12 -7.18
N TRP A 241 -13.36 0.03 -7.33
CA TRP A 241 -14.32 -0.19 -6.26
C TRP A 241 -15.43 -1.12 -6.71
N LEU A 242 -15.98 -1.87 -5.77
CA LEU A 242 -17.15 -2.73 -5.96
C LEU A 242 -18.34 -2.12 -5.27
N GLU A 243 -19.47 -2.09 -5.95
CA GLU A 243 -20.75 -1.72 -5.34
C GLU A 243 -21.18 -2.77 -4.31
N ILE A 244 -21.54 -2.33 -3.12
CA ILE A 244 -21.98 -3.19 -2.02
C ILE A 244 -23.50 -3.33 -2.11
N ALA A 245 -23.98 -4.52 -2.47
CA ALA A 245 -25.40 -4.82 -2.45
C ALA A 245 -25.91 -4.89 -1.00
N ASN A 246 -26.75 -3.93 -0.60
CA ASN A 246 -27.47 -3.82 0.69
C ASN A 246 -26.64 -3.55 1.96
N GLN A 247 -26.77 -2.32 2.45
CA GLN A 247 -26.29 -1.87 3.78
C GLN A 247 -26.95 -2.62 4.96
N SER A 248 -28.12 -3.26 4.79
CA SER A 248 -28.83 -4.02 5.82
C SER A 248 -27.99 -5.18 6.38
N ASN A 249 -27.16 -5.81 5.54
CA ASN A 249 -26.30 -6.93 5.96
C ASN A 249 -25.14 -6.51 6.86
N ILE A 250 -24.72 -5.25 6.81
CA ILE A 250 -23.61 -4.74 7.64
C ILE A 250 -24.10 -4.55 9.08
N LYS A 251 -25.27 -3.93 9.30
CA LYS A 251 -25.86 -3.78 10.64
C LYS A 251 -26.17 -5.12 11.30
N ASP A 252 -26.71 -6.08 10.56
CA ASP A 252 -27.01 -7.43 11.05
C ASP A 252 -25.72 -8.22 11.37
N PHE A 253 -24.66 -8.02 10.61
CA PHE A 253 -23.35 -8.59 10.89
C PHE A 253 -22.78 -8.02 12.19
N HIS A 254 -22.92 -6.70 12.44
CA HIS A 254 -22.44 -6.05 13.67
C HIS A 254 -23.18 -6.54 14.92
N LEU A 255 -24.48 -6.75 14.84
CA LEU A 255 -25.26 -7.28 15.94
C LEU A 255 -24.83 -8.72 16.26
N LYS A 256 -24.60 -9.56 15.25
CA LYS A 256 -24.13 -10.94 15.43
C LYS A 256 -22.72 -11.02 16.02
N VAL A 257 -21.81 -10.13 15.61
CA VAL A 257 -20.45 -10.06 16.18
C VAL A 257 -20.48 -9.56 17.62
N ARG A 258 -21.31 -8.55 17.94
CA ARG A 258 -21.49 -8.08 19.31
C ARG A 258 -21.96 -9.19 20.24
N ASP A 259 -22.95 -9.97 19.81
CA ASP A 259 -23.52 -11.06 20.59
C ASP A 259 -22.59 -12.28 20.73
N SER A 260 -21.52 -12.36 19.94
CA SER A 260 -20.48 -13.42 20.03
C SER A 260 -19.26 -13.02 20.87
N ILE A 261 -19.15 -11.76 21.29
CA ILE A 261 -18.02 -11.22 22.08
C ILE A 261 -18.40 -11.01 23.57
N VAL A 262 -19.70 -11.04 23.88
CA VAL A 262 -20.25 -11.02 25.24
C VAL A 262 -20.57 -12.45 25.68
#